data_8544ba02053bb275ffbcecee2ea06067
#
_entry.id   8544ba02053bb275ffbcecee2ea06067
#
_cell.length_a   1.000
_cell.length_b   1.000
_cell.length_c   1.000
_cell.angle_alpha   90.00
_cell.angle_beta   90.00
_cell.angle_gamma   90.00
#
_symmetry.space_group_name_H-M   'P 1'
#
loop_
_entity.id
_entity.type
_entity.pdbx_description
1 polymer ?
#
loop_
_entity_poly.entity_id
_entity_poly.type
_entity_poly.pdbx_seq_one_letter_code
_entity_poly.pdbx_strand_id
1 'polypeptide(L)'
;RIAEACIIVEVVHFLSNKIAGNMLPRSCYFNAAIYLIIAICASRFMYRMIRTVLNKYRNIKTSNNVMIIGAGEATNVIMREIQNSSYLANSNIACIIDDDRRKVGKYIRGVKVIGTRDKIKEAAKLYDIDEIIFAIPSASNEVKRDILNICKETDCTLKILPGVYQMVDGEINVNSIRNVDVLDLLGRDPIEVD
;
A
#
# COMPACT_ATOMS: atom_id res chain seq x y z
N ARG A 1 -13.75 -33.15 -6.78
CA ARG A 1 -15.04 -32.77 -6.12
C ARG A 1 -15.98 -32.01 -7.05
N ILE A 2 -15.50 -30.99 -7.82
CA ILE A 2 -16.36 -30.22 -8.76
C ILE A 2 -16.74 -31.06 -9.96
N ALA A 3 -15.78 -31.78 -10.55
CA ALA A 3 -16.04 -32.70 -11.65
C ALA A 3 -17.05 -33.84 -11.25
N GLU A 4 -16.91 -34.34 -10.04
CA GLU A 4 -17.83 -35.32 -9.47
C GLU A 4 -19.26 -34.77 -9.34
N ALA A 5 -19.39 -33.52 -8.82
CA ALA A 5 -20.67 -32.84 -8.72
C ALA A 5 -21.31 -32.59 -10.09
N CYS A 6 -20.54 -32.21 -11.11
CA CYS A 6 -21.02 -32.02 -12.47
C CYS A 6 -21.54 -33.36 -13.07
N ILE A 7 -20.80 -34.44 -12.87
CA ILE A 7 -21.19 -35.77 -13.36
C ILE A 7 -22.50 -36.21 -12.69
N ILE A 8 -22.63 -36.00 -11.37
CA ILE A 8 -23.86 -36.36 -10.64
C ILE A 8 -25.05 -35.57 -11.18
N VAL A 9 -24.93 -34.26 -11.41
CA VAL A 9 -26.00 -33.42 -11.96
C VAL A 9 -26.42 -33.89 -13.35
N GLU A 10 -25.46 -34.21 -14.23
CA GLU A 10 -25.75 -34.70 -15.58
C GLU A 10 -26.46 -36.08 -15.57
N VAL A 11 -26.02 -36.98 -14.67
CA VAL A 11 -26.65 -38.29 -14.50
C VAL A 11 -28.09 -38.15 -14.02
N VAL A 12 -28.33 -37.28 -13.03
CA VAL A 12 -29.69 -37.00 -12.51
C VAL A 12 -30.57 -36.39 -13.60
N HIS A 13 -30.05 -35.45 -14.39
CA HIS A 13 -30.77 -34.84 -15.50
C HIS A 13 -31.13 -35.84 -16.61
N PHE A 14 -30.21 -36.76 -16.95
CA PHE A 14 -30.43 -37.82 -17.90
C PHE A 14 -31.50 -38.79 -17.44
N LEU A 15 -31.47 -39.23 -16.17
CA LEU A 15 -32.49 -40.11 -15.59
C LEU A 15 -33.85 -39.44 -15.55
N SER A 16 -33.93 -38.17 -15.13
CA SER A 16 -35.18 -37.41 -15.08
C SER A 16 -35.84 -37.29 -16.45
N ASN A 17 -35.06 -36.97 -17.50
CA ASN A 17 -35.60 -36.89 -18.86
C ASN A 17 -36.04 -38.24 -19.42
N LYS A 18 -35.37 -39.35 -19.06
CA LYS A 18 -35.78 -40.70 -19.45
C LYS A 18 -37.11 -41.10 -18.81
N ILE A 19 -37.34 -40.71 -17.55
CA ILE A 19 -38.57 -40.95 -16.81
C ILE A 19 -39.71 -40.10 -17.39
N ALA A 20 -39.47 -38.86 -17.78
CA ALA A 20 -40.43 -37.92 -18.34
C ALA A 20 -40.81 -38.22 -19.81
N GLY A 21 -40.19 -39.22 -20.45
CA GLY A 21 -40.45 -39.59 -21.84
C GLY A 21 -39.94 -38.62 -22.90
N ASN A 22 -39.22 -37.57 -22.49
CA ASN A 22 -38.63 -36.57 -23.38
C ASN A 22 -37.17 -36.96 -23.76
N MET A 23 -37.01 -37.55 -24.96
CA MET A 23 -35.69 -37.90 -25.49
C MET A 23 -35.04 -36.68 -26.14
N LEU A 24 -34.21 -35.93 -25.38
CA LEU A 24 -33.35 -34.89 -25.94
C LEU A 24 -32.18 -35.49 -26.72
N PRO A 25 -31.72 -34.86 -27.83
CA PRO A 25 -30.54 -35.31 -28.55
C PRO A 25 -29.33 -35.39 -27.63
N ARG A 26 -28.49 -36.43 -27.80
CA ARG A 26 -27.28 -36.63 -26.96
C ARG A 26 -26.33 -35.43 -26.93
N SER A 27 -26.29 -34.64 -28.02
CA SER A 27 -25.52 -33.42 -28.10
C SER A 27 -25.91 -32.34 -27.09
N CYS A 28 -27.19 -32.33 -26.65
CA CYS A 28 -27.64 -31.35 -25.64
C CYS A 28 -26.98 -31.59 -24.27
N TYR A 29 -26.74 -32.84 -23.88
CA TYR A 29 -26.09 -33.16 -22.60
C TYR A 29 -24.61 -32.75 -22.60
N PHE A 30 -23.88 -32.96 -23.71
CA PHE A 30 -22.50 -32.53 -23.85
C PHE A 30 -22.37 -31.00 -23.78
N ASN A 31 -23.28 -30.29 -24.46
CA ASN A 31 -23.28 -28.84 -24.41
C ASN A 31 -23.63 -28.32 -23.02
N ALA A 32 -24.58 -28.91 -22.33
CA ALA A 32 -24.93 -28.55 -20.96
C ALA A 32 -23.77 -28.75 -19.99
N ALA A 33 -23.04 -29.87 -20.08
CA ALA A 33 -21.86 -30.13 -19.27
C ALA A 33 -20.77 -29.07 -19.50
N ILE A 34 -20.49 -28.68 -20.75
CA ILE A 34 -19.53 -27.66 -21.11
C ILE A 34 -19.93 -26.30 -20.50
N TYR A 35 -21.20 -25.89 -20.68
CA TYR A 35 -21.68 -24.63 -20.12
C TYR A 35 -21.60 -24.59 -18.59
N LEU A 36 -21.90 -25.72 -17.93
CA LEU A 36 -21.81 -25.83 -16.47
C LEU A 36 -20.38 -25.69 -15.98
N ILE A 37 -19.42 -26.29 -16.64
CA ILE A 37 -18.01 -26.16 -16.33
C ILE A 37 -17.57 -24.70 -16.50
N ILE A 38 -17.92 -24.04 -17.61
CA ILE A 38 -17.61 -22.66 -17.89
C ILE A 38 -18.20 -21.74 -16.80
N ALA A 39 -19.48 -21.97 -16.44
CA ALA A 39 -20.16 -21.18 -15.40
C ALA A 39 -19.49 -21.31 -14.04
N ILE A 40 -19.05 -22.50 -13.64
CA ILE A 40 -18.34 -22.74 -12.39
C ILE A 40 -16.95 -22.04 -12.41
N CYS A 41 -16.21 -22.17 -13.50
CA CYS A 41 -14.91 -21.51 -13.66
C CYS A 41 -15.05 -19.98 -13.62
N ALA A 42 -16.03 -19.43 -14.34
CA ALA A 42 -16.33 -18.01 -14.36
C ALA A 42 -16.72 -17.47 -12.98
N SER A 43 -17.58 -18.20 -12.26
CA SER A 43 -18.01 -17.86 -10.90
C SER A 43 -16.81 -17.81 -9.93
N ARG A 44 -15.91 -18.80 -9.98
CA ARG A 44 -14.71 -18.83 -9.15
C ARG A 44 -13.74 -17.70 -9.49
N PHE A 45 -13.54 -17.45 -10.78
CA PHE A 45 -12.67 -16.35 -11.22
C PHE A 45 -13.24 -14.99 -10.77
N MET A 46 -14.55 -14.78 -10.97
CA MET A 46 -15.25 -13.58 -10.55
C MET A 46 -15.15 -13.37 -9.03
N TYR A 47 -15.39 -14.42 -8.24
CA TYR A 47 -15.25 -14.35 -6.79
C TYR A 47 -13.83 -13.97 -6.36
N ARG A 48 -12.79 -14.56 -6.97
CA ARG A 48 -11.39 -14.21 -6.68
C ARG A 48 -11.08 -12.76 -7.06
N MET A 49 -11.58 -12.32 -8.22
CA MET A 49 -11.39 -10.95 -8.69
C MET A 49 -12.06 -9.95 -7.75
N ILE A 50 -13.34 -10.17 -7.41
CA ILE A 50 -14.09 -9.32 -6.47
C ILE A 50 -13.39 -9.27 -5.11
N ARG A 51 -12.99 -10.41 -4.57
CA ARG A 51 -12.27 -10.47 -3.29
C ARG A 51 -10.96 -9.70 -3.31
N THR A 52 -10.20 -9.79 -4.40
CA THR A 52 -8.93 -9.04 -4.54
C THR A 52 -9.18 -7.54 -4.60
N VAL A 53 -10.18 -7.11 -5.37
CA VAL A 53 -10.57 -5.70 -5.47
C VAL A 53 -11.09 -5.19 -4.12
N LEU A 54 -12.02 -5.90 -3.48
CA LEU A 54 -12.57 -5.52 -2.18
C LEU A 54 -11.51 -5.48 -1.07
N ASN A 55 -10.56 -6.44 -1.05
CA ASN A 55 -9.47 -6.42 -0.08
C ASN A 55 -8.56 -5.21 -0.31
N LYS A 56 -8.29 -4.84 -1.56
CA LYS A 56 -7.54 -3.63 -1.88
C LYS A 56 -8.25 -2.37 -1.38
N TYR A 57 -9.57 -2.26 -1.62
CA TYR A 57 -10.37 -1.13 -1.10
C TYR A 57 -10.50 -1.12 0.43
N ARG A 58 -10.61 -2.29 1.06
CA ARG A 58 -10.73 -2.40 2.53
C ARG A 58 -9.43 -2.05 3.24
N ASN A 59 -8.28 -2.46 2.69
CA ASN A 59 -6.98 -2.08 3.23
C ASN A 59 -6.73 -0.57 3.14
N ILE A 60 -7.23 0.11 2.09
CA ILE A 60 -7.15 1.57 1.97
C ILE A 60 -7.93 2.26 3.10
N LYS A 61 -9.05 1.70 3.54
CA LYS A 61 -9.94 2.32 4.55
C LYS A 61 -9.50 2.10 6.01
N THR A 62 -8.60 1.14 6.27
CA THR A 62 -8.06 0.82 7.61
C THR A 62 -6.56 1.04 7.72
N SER A 63 -5.90 1.52 6.65
CA SER A 63 -4.47 1.76 6.65
C SER A 63 -4.19 3.24 6.91
N ASN A 64 -3.18 3.52 7.75
CA ASN A 64 -2.64 4.85 7.92
C ASN A 64 -2.05 5.32 6.60
N ASN A 65 -2.51 6.46 6.11
CA ASN A 65 -1.94 7.09 4.92
C ASN A 65 -0.64 7.80 5.27
N VAL A 66 0.42 7.40 4.61
CA VAL A 66 1.77 7.89 4.87
C VAL A 66 2.25 8.75 3.71
N MET A 67 2.76 9.94 4.04
CA MET A 67 3.53 10.79 3.14
C MET A 67 5.01 10.65 3.46
N ILE A 68 5.86 10.46 2.45
CA ILE A 68 7.31 10.44 2.63
C ILE A 68 7.91 11.74 2.10
N ILE A 69 8.73 12.39 2.92
CA ILE A 69 9.49 13.58 2.51
C ILE A 69 10.92 13.17 2.20
N GLY A 70 11.30 13.35 0.93
CA GLY A 70 12.53 12.88 0.32
C GLY A 70 12.27 11.76 -0.68
N ALA A 71 12.90 11.82 -1.85
CA ALA A 71 12.82 10.84 -2.93
C ALA A 71 14.23 10.30 -3.24
N GLY A 72 14.97 9.95 -2.20
CA GLY A 72 16.33 9.42 -2.25
C GLY A 72 16.40 7.93 -1.95
N GLU A 73 17.63 7.45 -1.69
CA GLU A 73 17.88 6.05 -1.37
C GLU A 73 17.21 5.62 -0.06
N ALA A 74 17.20 6.51 0.95
CA ALA A 74 16.50 6.25 2.21
C ALA A 74 15.01 5.90 1.99
N THR A 75 14.35 6.59 1.07
CA THR A 75 12.96 6.32 0.70
C THR A 75 12.79 4.94 0.09
N ASN A 76 13.71 4.51 -0.80
CA ASN A 76 13.67 3.18 -1.38
C ASN A 76 13.76 2.08 -0.32
N VAL A 77 14.61 2.28 0.69
CA VAL A 77 14.77 1.33 1.80
C VAL A 77 13.54 1.30 2.68
N ILE A 78 13.00 2.47 3.08
CA ILE A 78 11.77 2.56 3.88
C ILE A 78 10.61 1.87 3.16
N MET A 79 10.42 2.16 1.87
CA MET A 79 9.33 1.56 1.09
C MET A 79 9.46 0.04 0.98
N ARG A 80 10.69 -0.48 0.85
CA ARG A 80 10.93 -1.92 0.84
C ARG A 80 10.58 -2.55 2.18
N GLU A 81 10.96 -1.88 3.25
CA GLU A 81 10.72 -2.37 4.61
C GLU A 81 9.24 -2.33 4.99
N ILE A 82 8.52 -1.26 4.61
CA ILE A 82 7.06 -1.18 4.79
C ILE A 82 6.35 -2.33 4.06
N GLN A 83 6.83 -2.71 2.87
CA GLN A 83 6.26 -3.83 2.11
C GLN A 83 6.55 -5.20 2.73
N ASN A 84 7.67 -5.36 3.43
CA ASN A 84 8.12 -6.63 4.02
C ASN A 84 7.73 -6.80 5.49
N SER A 85 7.49 -5.71 6.21
CA SER A 85 7.22 -5.71 7.65
C SER A 85 5.74 -5.93 7.94
N SER A 86 5.44 -6.90 8.81
CA SER A 86 4.08 -7.09 9.34
C SER A 86 3.61 -5.94 10.21
N TYR A 87 4.53 -5.19 10.83
CA TYR A 87 4.22 -4.07 11.71
C TYR A 87 3.68 -2.84 10.96
N LEU A 88 4.13 -2.65 9.72
CA LEU A 88 3.68 -1.56 8.83
C LEU A 88 2.73 -2.06 7.73
N ALA A 89 2.25 -3.30 7.80
CA ALA A 89 1.34 -3.90 6.81
C ALA A 89 0.04 -3.10 6.62
N ASN A 90 -0.32 -2.26 7.59
CA ASN A 90 -1.47 -1.37 7.53
C ASN A 90 -1.12 0.07 7.07
N SER A 91 0.11 0.34 6.64
CA SER A 91 0.51 1.66 6.15
C SER A 91 0.43 1.72 4.63
N ASN A 92 -0.28 2.71 4.11
CA ASN A 92 -0.41 2.99 2.68
C ASN A 92 0.42 4.24 2.34
N ILE A 93 1.46 4.09 1.53
CA ILE A 93 2.25 5.24 1.08
C ILE A 93 1.46 5.95 -0.01
N ALA A 94 0.82 7.06 0.33
CA ALA A 94 -0.07 7.78 -0.57
C ALA A 94 0.70 8.66 -1.56
N CYS A 95 1.78 9.32 -1.11
CA CYS A 95 2.56 10.22 -1.95
C CYS A 95 3.98 10.44 -1.41
N ILE A 96 4.84 11.00 -2.27
CA ILE A 96 6.20 11.42 -1.95
C ILE A 96 6.37 12.90 -2.30
N ILE A 97 7.10 13.63 -1.45
CA ILE A 97 7.50 15.04 -1.66
C ILE A 97 9.03 15.09 -1.77
N ASP A 98 9.56 15.84 -2.74
CA ASP A 98 11.02 16.07 -2.86
C ASP A 98 11.27 17.44 -3.46
N ASP A 99 12.22 18.19 -2.90
CA ASP A 99 12.56 19.53 -3.36
C ASP A 99 13.29 19.55 -4.71
N ASP A 100 13.84 18.42 -5.15
CA ASP A 100 14.41 18.30 -6.49
C ASP A 100 13.30 18.24 -7.55
N ARG A 101 13.08 19.38 -8.22
CA ARG A 101 12.06 19.50 -9.28
C ARG A 101 12.20 18.48 -10.40
N ARG A 102 13.41 17.93 -10.63
CA ARG A 102 13.65 16.90 -11.65
C ARG A 102 12.99 15.56 -11.31
N LYS A 103 12.66 15.34 -10.03
CA LYS A 103 12.00 14.14 -9.54
C LYS A 103 10.48 14.28 -9.50
N VAL A 104 9.96 15.50 -9.48
CA VAL A 104 8.51 15.76 -9.46
C VAL A 104 7.85 15.14 -10.68
N GLY A 105 6.75 14.45 -10.46
CA GLY A 105 6.01 13.69 -11.48
C GLY A 105 6.54 12.28 -11.74
N LYS A 106 7.72 11.91 -11.24
CA LYS A 106 8.27 10.56 -11.35
C LYS A 106 7.63 9.61 -10.33
N TYR A 107 7.81 8.31 -10.56
CA TYR A 107 7.33 7.26 -9.66
C TYR A 107 8.50 6.54 -9.01
N ILE A 108 8.40 6.33 -7.71
CA ILE A 108 9.32 5.50 -6.92
C ILE A 108 8.53 4.32 -6.40
N ARG A 109 8.87 3.11 -6.82
CA ARG A 109 8.15 1.87 -6.45
C ARG A 109 6.62 1.95 -6.60
N GLY A 110 6.15 2.67 -7.63
CA GLY A 110 4.71 2.83 -7.91
C GLY A 110 4.04 4.00 -7.19
N VAL A 111 4.74 4.74 -6.33
CA VAL A 111 4.24 5.94 -5.66
C VAL A 111 4.76 7.19 -6.35
N LYS A 112 3.88 8.15 -6.62
CA LYS A 112 4.19 9.37 -7.34
C LYS A 112 4.85 10.42 -6.44
N VAL A 113 5.90 11.08 -6.95
CA VAL A 113 6.44 12.32 -6.37
C VAL A 113 5.56 13.48 -6.85
N ILE A 114 4.78 14.06 -5.95
CA ILE A 114 3.71 15.01 -6.31
C ILE A 114 4.13 16.47 -6.32
N GLY A 115 5.24 16.82 -5.65
CA GLY A 115 5.70 18.20 -5.60
C GLY A 115 6.88 18.42 -4.64
N THR A 116 7.14 19.70 -4.40
CA THR A 116 8.13 20.20 -3.46
C THR A 116 7.50 20.46 -2.08
N ARG A 117 8.30 20.89 -1.08
CA ARG A 117 7.85 21.18 0.30
C ARG A 117 6.60 22.07 0.38
N ASP A 118 6.40 22.96 -0.59
CA ASP A 118 5.25 23.88 -0.66
C ASP A 118 3.92 23.12 -0.77
N LYS A 119 3.95 21.89 -1.27
CA LYS A 119 2.78 21.05 -1.46
C LYS A 119 2.42 20.17 -0.26
N ILE A 120 3.21 20.19 0.82
CA ILE A 120 3.00 19.32 2.00
C ILE A 120 1.59 19.51 2.58
N LYS A 121 1.18 20.76 2.83
CA LYS A 121 -0.14 21.07 3.43
C LYS A 121 -1.31 20.67 2.53
N GLU A 122 -1.18 20.95 1.23
CA GLU A 122 -2.21 20.60 0.25
C GLU A 122 -2.32 19.08 0.11
N ALA A 123 -1.18 18.40 0.04
CA ALA A 123 -1.10 16.95 -0.06
C ALA A 123 -1.62 16.25 1.20
N ALA A 124 -1.34 16.77 2.40
CA ALA A 124 -1.82 16.22 3.65
C ALA A 124 -3.36 16.16 3.66
N LYS A 125 -4.02 17.22 3.20
CA LYS A 125 -5.48 17.28 3.11
C LYS A 125 -6.05 16.45 1.96
N LEU A 126 -5.40 16.50 0.77
CA LEU A 126 -5.92 15.83 -0.43
C LEU A 126 -5.86 14.30 -0.32
N TYR A 127 -4.82 13.77 0.33
CA TYR A 127 -4.59 12.34 0.46
C TYR A 127 -4.98 11.79 1.84
N ASP A 128 -5.58 12.63 2.70
CA ASP A 128 -5.97 12.27 4.06
C ASP A 128 -4.83 11.59 4.82
N ILE A 129 -3.70 12.34 4.94
CA ILE A 129 -2.45 11.82 5.50
C ILE A 129 -2.50 11.80 7.02
N ASP A 130 -2.28 10.63 7.60
CA ASP A 130 -2.18 10.44 9.05
C ASP A 130 -0.75 10.62 9.56
N GLU A 131 0.23 10.25 8.72
CA GLU A 131 1.62 10.17 9.13
C GLU A 131 2.58 10.71 8.06
N ILE A 132 3.56 11.48 8.50
CA ILE A 132 4.63 12.01 7.66
C ILE A 132 5.96 11.39 8.08
N ILE A 133 6.67 10.76 7.15
CA ILE A 133 8.01 10.22 7.38
C ILE A 133 9.05 11.10 6.73
N PHE A 134 9.94 11.69 7.54
CA PHE A 134 11.06 12.47 7.04
C PHE A 134 12.25 11.57 6.68
N ALA A 135 12.50 11.42 5.37
CA ALA A 135 13.47 10.47 4.80
C ALA A 135 14.66 11.18 4.11
N ILE A 136 15.14 12.30 4.64
CA ILE A 136 16.33 13.03 4.14
C ILE A 136 17.39 13.11 5.23
N PRO A 137 18.16 12.05 5.50
CA PRO A 137 19.16 12.03 6.57
C PRO A 137 20.24 13.10 6.41
N SER A 138 20.62 13.39 5.16
CA SER A 138 21.66 14.37 4.79
C SER A 138 21.19 15.82 4.73
N ALA A 139 19.93 16.12 5.05
CA ALA A 139 19.42 17.49 5.03
C ALA A 139 20.12 18.34 6.10
N SER A 140 20.42 19.59 5.74
CA SER A 140 20.93 20.58 6.71
C SER A 140 19.90 20.85 7.81
N ASN A 141 20.36 21.32 8.96
CA ASN A 141 19.47 21.65 10.08
C ASN A 141 18.44 22.72 9.71
N GLU A 142 18.79 23.65 8.85
CA GLU A 142 17.90 24.69 8.34
C GLU A 142 16.76 24.08 7.52
N VAL A 143 17.08 23.24 6.55
CA VAL A 143 16.08 22.51 5.73
C VAL A 143 15.17 21.64 6.59
N LYS A 144 15.74 20.97 7.59
CA LYS A 144 14.97 20.19 8.56
C LYS A 144 13.97 21.05 9.32
N ARG A 145 14.43 22.20 9.87
CA ARG A 145 13.58 23.14 10.60
C ARG A 145 12.43 23.67 9.75
N ASP A 146 12.71 24.07 8.51
CA ASP A 146 11.69 24.57 7.58
C ASP A 146 10.61 23.55 7.31
N ILE A 147 10.99 22.32 6.94
CA ILE A 147 10.04 21.24 6.67
C ILE A 147 9.24 20.89 7.92
N LEU A 148 9.89 20.81 9.08
CA LEU A 148 9.23 20.55 10.36
C LEU A 148 8.22 21.62 10.72
N ASN A 149 8.52 22.89 10.46
CA ASN A 149 7.59 23.99 10.70
C ASN A 149 6.35 23.88 9.80
N ILE A 150 6.53 23.47 8.54
CA ILE A 150 5.40 23.21 7.61
C ILE A 150 4.57 22.03 8.11
N CYS A 151 5.21 20.94 8.57
CA CYS A 151 4.53 19.76 9.08
C CYS A 151 3.75 20.03 10.37
N LYS A 152 4.23 20.94 11.24
CA LYS A 152 3.49 21.35 12.46
C LYS A 152 2.13 21.98 12.18
N GLU A 153 1.95 22.57 11.03
CA GLU A 153 0.69 23.17 10.62
C GLU A 153 -0.28 22.11 10.01
N THR A 154 0.14 20.85 9.99
CA THR A 154 -0.72 19.72 9.64
C THR A 154 -1.01 18.90 10.90
N ASP A 155 -2.17 18.26 10.93
CA ASP A 155 -2.57 17.39 12.06
C ASP A 155 -1.92 15.99 11.99
N CYS A 156 -0.85 15.84 11.19
CA CYS A 156 -0.22 14.57 10.92
C CYS A 156 0.83 14.22 11.99
N THR A 157 0.95 12.93 12.30
CA THR A 157 2.03 12.43 13.16
C THR A 157 3.35 12.45 12.40
N LEU A 158 4.38 13.13 12.95
CA LEU A 158 5.69 13.21 12.31
C LEU A 158 6.63 12.12 12.84
N LYS A 159 7.26 11.39 11.93
CA LYS A 159 8.32 10.41 12.22
C LYS A 159 9.60 10.78 11.49
N ILE A 160 10.73 10.66 12.16
CA ILE A 160 12.04 10.92 11.55
C ILE A 160 12.85 9.64 11.48
N LEU A 161 13.48 9.42 10.33
CA LEU A 161 14.47 8.35 10.19
C LEU A 161 15.78 8.83 10.86
N PRO A 162 16.35 8.07 11.82
CA PRO A 162 17.64 8.37 12.40
C PRO A 162 18.72 8.47 11.32
N GLY A 163 19.66 9.38 11.48
CA GLY A 163 20.71 9.62 10.49
C GLY A 163 21.63 8.41 10.28
N VAL A 164 22.35 8.44 9.17
CA VAL A 164 23.25 7.39 8.64
C VAL A 164 24.30 6.87 9.63
N TYR A 165 24.59 7.59 10.69
CA TYR A 165 25.54 7.16 11.73
C TYR A 165 25.12 5.93 12.53
N GLN A 166 23.85 5.50 12.43
CA GLN A 166 23.34 4.26 13.04
C GLN A 166 23.19 3.13 12.03
N MET A 167 23.59 3.33 10.78
CA MET A 167 23.56 2.34 9.70
C MET A 167 24.89 1.56 9.59
N VAL A 168 25.58 1.28 10.69
CA VAL A 168 26.93 0.65 10.65
C VAL A 168 26.90 -0.78 10.08
N ASP A 169 25.72 -1.41 10.01
CA ASP A 169 25.59 -2.81 9.51
C ASP A 169 24.65 -2.98 8.30
N GLY A 170 24.31 -1.90 7.58
CA GLY A 170 23.55 -2.03 6.33
C GLY A 170 22.07 -2.40 6.48
N GLU A 171 21.58 -2.65 7.67
CA GLU A 171 20.18 -2.93 7.97
C GLU A 171 19.52 -1.70 8.61
N ILE A 172 18.57 -1.09 7.89
CA ILE A 172 17.66 -0.10 8.48
C ILE A 172 16.63 -0.89 9.28
N ASN A 173 16.75 -0.87 10.59
CA ASN A 173 15.73 -1.45 11.46
C ASN A 173 14.56 -0.45 11.57
N VAL A 174 13.37 -0.82 11.11
CA VAL A 174 12.15 0.01 11.18
C VAL A 174 11.78 0.36 12.62
N ASN A 175 12.20 -0.44 13.59
CA ASN A 175 12.04 -0.13 15.02
C ASN A 175 12.82 1.12 15.47
N SER A 176 13.74 1.64 14.65
CA SER A 176 14.46 2.90 14.92
C SER A 176 13.71 4.15 14.46
N ILE A 177 12.58 4.00 13.75
CA ILE A 177 11.71 5.13 13.41
C ILE A 177 11.04 5.60 14.70
N ARG A 178 11.43 6.77 15.20
CA ARG A 178 10.89 7.35 16.44
C ARG A 178 9.82 8.39 16.11
N ASN A 179 8.76 8.39 16.90
CA ASN A 179 7.90 9.57 17.02
C ASN A 179 8.76 10.69 17.60
N VAL A 180 8.82 11.80 16.91
CA VAL A 180 9.60 12.95 17.37
C VAL A 180 8.65 13.93 18.01
N ASP A 181 8.85 14.16 19.30
CA ASP A 181 8.29 15.34 19.94
C ASP A 181 9.05 16.55 19.40
N VAL A 182 8.31 17.53 18.94
CA VAL A 182 8.84 18.72 18.25
C VAL A 182 9.88 19.47 19.10
N LEU A 183 9.83 19.31 20.42
CA LEU A 183 10.79 19.90 21.36
C LEU A 183 12.20 19.31 21.30
N ASP A 184 12.34 18.04 20.86
CA ASP A 184 13.64 17.36 20.76
C ASP A 184 14.48 17.82 19.54
N LEU A 185 13.84 18.46 18.56
CA LEU A 185 14.48 18.91 17.32
C LEU A 185 14.92 20.37 17.33
N LEU A 186 14.44 21.15 18.29
CA LEU A 186 14.94 22.48 18.58
C LEU A 186 16.24 22.35 19.39
N GLY A 187 17.28 21.78 18.73
CA GLY A 187 18.57 21.51 19.33
C GLY A 187 18.95 22.56 20.35
N ARG A 188 19.18 22.13 21.57
CA ARG A 188 19.97 22.93 22.53
C ARG A 188 21.26 23.26 21.81
N ASP A 189 21.51 24.56 21.59
CA ASP A 189 22.84 25.03 21.23
C ASP A 189 23.79 24.45 22.26
N PRO A 190 24.98 23.93 21.88
CA PRO A 190 25.94 23.44 22.81
C PRO A 190 26.31 24.64 23.71
N ILE A 191 26.06 24.49 25.03
CA ILE A 191 26.55 25.43 26.02
C ILE A 191 28.08 25.29 25.98
N GLU A 192 28.76 26.26 25.41
CA GLU A 192 30.20 26.44 25.64
C GLU A 192 30.35 26.71 27.13
N VAL A 193 30.90 25.74 27.84
CA VAL A 193 31.32 25.91 29.24
C VAL A 193 32.74 26.41 29.16
N ASP A 194 32.94 27.66 29.55
CA ASP A 194 34.27 28.24 29.87
C ASP A 194 34.94 27.47 31.01
#